data_d434f174e7f871c60c58bc11f89fa942
#
_entry.id   d434f174e7f871c60c58bc11f89fa942
#
_cell.length_a   1.000
_cell.length_b   1.000
_cell.length_c   1.000
_cell.angle_alpha   90.00
_cell.angle_beta   90.00
_cell.angle_gamma   90.00
#
_symmetry.space_group_name_H-M   'P 1'
#
loop_
_entity.id
_entity.type
_entity.pdbx_description
1 polymer ?
#
loop_
_entity_poly.entity_id
_entity_poly.type
_entity_poly.pdbx_seq_one_letter_code
_entity_poly.pdbx_strand_id
1 'polypeptide(L)'
;MGTIETPNKNEYVLTLSTGEDFNQEIKGNLNSLIVDSDDPISITIESSLGYLIFHNSQHNGIRYYAPRAVMQGSIEHIAVKDQFDKFKLNEDIYIRVSGPTNTQVKVIIRLD
;
A
#
# COMPACT_ATOMS: atom_id res chain seq x y z
N MET A 1 16.35 -4.81 7.04
CA MET A 1 15.84 -3.49 7.40
C MET A 1 15.47 -2.71 6.15
N GLY A 2 14.29 -2.13 6.11
CA GLY A 2 13.84 -1.36 4.97
C GLY A 2 14.45 0.04 4.94
N THR A 3 14.44 0.66 3.77
CA THR A 3 14.85 2.04 3.60
C THR A 3 13.70 2.83 3.01
N ILE A 4 13.70 4.15 3.24
CA ILE A 4 12.68 5.04 2.71
C ILE A 4 13.35 6.26 2.08
N GLU A 5 12.82 6.67 0.93
CA GLU A 5 13.19 7.91 0.26
C GLU A 5 11.94 8.71 -0.05
N THR A 6 12.04 10.02 0.05
CA THR A 6 10.94 10.93 -0.25
C THR A 6 11.42 11.94 -1.28
N PRO A 7 11.49 11.56 -2.58
CA PRO A 7 11.98 12.45 -3.63
C PRO A 7 11.19 13.75 -3.73
N ASN A 8 9.93 13.72 -3.33
CA ASN A 8 9.10 14.92 -3.17
C ASN A 8 8.04 14.67 -2.09
N LYS A 9 7.29 15.70 -1.73
CA LYS A 9 6.31 15.60 -0.63
C LYS A 9 5.12 14.66 -0.91
N ASN A 10 4.92 14.29 -2.17
CA ASN A 10 3.79 13.45 -2.59
C ASN A 10 4.21 12.05 -3.00
N GLU A 11 5.45 11.67 -2.72
CA GLU A 11 5.96 10.37 -3.13
C GLU A 11 6.88 9.77 -2.07
N TYR A 12 6.61 8.51 -1.73
CA TYR A 12 7.45 7.71 -0.84
C TYR A 12 7.98 6.52 -1.61
N VAL A 13 9.29 6.31 -1.58
CA VAL A 13 9.95 5.15 -2.18
C VAL A 13 10.48 4.29 -1.06
N LEU A 14 9.92 3.10 -0.91
CA LEU A 14 10.26 2.15 0.15
C LEU A 14 10.98 0.96 -0.47
N THR A 15 12.09 0.55 0.13
CA THR A 15 12.80 -0.67 -0.27
C THR A 15 12.79 -1.63 0.91
N LEU A 16 12.23 -2.81 0.70
CA LEU A 16 11.99 -3.82 1.71
C LEU A 16 12.57 -5.16 1.27
N SER A 17 12.87 -6.02 2.24
CA SER A 17 13.16 -7.44 1.96
C SER A 17 12.00 -8.30 2.47
N THR A 18 11.79 -9.44 1.81
CA THR A 18 10.77 -10.41 2.27
C THR A 18 11.02 -10.83 3.71
N GLY A 19 9.94 -10.97 4.46
CA GLY A 19 9.98 -11.29 5.88
C GLY A 19 10.12 -10.07 6.79
N GLU A 20 10.29 -8.87 6.23
CA GLU A 20 10.33 -7.64 7.00
C GLU A 20 8.95 -7.01 7.11
N ASP A 21 8.66 -6.45 8.28
CA ASP A 21 7.51 -5.58 8.48
C ASP A 21 8.02 -4.14 8.49
N PHE A 22 7.34 -3.26 7.79
CA PHE A 22 7.70 -1.87 7.69
C PHE A 22 6.52 -1.00 8.08
N ASN A 23 6.78 0.09 8.82
CA ASN A 23 5.73 1.07 9.07
C ASN A 23 6.20 2.47 8.72
N GLN A 24 5.28 3.31 8.29
CA GLN A 24 5.56 4.67 7.90
C GLN A 24 4.32 5.52 8.08
N GLU A 25 4.46 6.67 8.71
CA GLU A 25 3.39 7.67 8.75
C GLU A 25 3.23 8.29 7.36
N ILE A 26 2.00 8.30 6.86
CA ILE A 26 1.67 8.88 5.56
C ILE A 26 0.47 9.79 5.71
N LYS A 27 0.57 10.98 5.13
CA LYS A 27 -0.50 11.98 5.12
C LYS A 27 -0.80 12.40 3.69
N GLY A 28 -2.06 12.26 3.29
CA GLY A 28 -2.53 12.63 1.97
C GLY A 28 -3.49 11.62 1.38
N ASN A 29 -3.98 11.93 0.19
CA ASN A 29 -4.86 11.03 -0.54
C ASN A 29 -4.04 10.06 -1.36
N LEU A 30 -4.27 8.76 -1.17
CA LEU A 30 -3.56 7.72 -1.91
C LEU A 30 -4.00 7.73 -3.38
N ASN A 31 -3.09 8.06 -4.27
CA ASN A 31 -3.34 8.03 -5.70
C ASN A 31 -3.05 6.66 -6.30
N SER A 32 -1.83 6.18 -6.13
CA SER A 32 -1.40 4.92 -6.73
C SER A 32 -0.23 4.30 -5.98
N LEU A 33 -0.02 3.02 -6.26
CA LEU A 33 1.13 2.26 -5.79
C LEU A 33 1.84 1.67 -7.01
N ILE A 34 3.15 1.63 -6.95
CA ILE A 34 3.96 0.84 -7.88
C ILE A 34 4.72 -0.17 -7.04
N VAL A 35 4.58 -1.44 -7.35
CA VAL A 35 5.30 -2.51 -6.65
C VAL A 35 6.20 -3.21 -7.65
N ASP A 36 7.48 -3.31 -7.30
CA ASP A 36 8.50 -3.96 -8.11
C ASP A 36 9.18 -5.05 -7.29
N SER A 37 9.10 -6.29 -7.77
CA SER A 37 9.76 -7.42 -7.14
C SER A 37 10.40 -8.31 -8.19
N ASP A 38 11.57 -8.89 -7.84
CA ASP A 38 12.26 -9.82 -8.73
C ASP A 38 11.65 -11.22 -8.73
N ASP A 39 10.97 -11.59 -7.65
CA ASP A 39 10.34 -12.89 -7.48
C ASP A 39 8.87 -12.73 -7.11
N PRO A 40 8.03 -13.77 -7.32
CA PRO A 40 6.66 -13.75 -6.85
C PRO A 40 6.58 -13.55 -5.34
N ILE A 41 5.76 -12.61 -4.90
CA ILE A 41 5.59 -12.25 -3.49
C ILE A 41 4.12 -12.07 -3.14
N SER A 42 3.85 -12.09 -1.84
CA SER A 42 2.59 -11.60 -1.28
C SER A 42 2.87 -10.27 -0.59
N ILE A 43 2.06 -9.27 -0.85
CA ILE A 43 2.18 -7.94 -0.23
C ILE A 43 0.85 -7.54 0.40
N THR A 44 0.93 -7.00 1.61
CA THR A 44 -0.23 -6.49 2.34
C THR A 44 0.11 -5.12 2.89
N ILE A 45 -0.77 -4.15 2.66
CA ILE A 45 -0.66 -2.80 3.20
C ILE A 45 -1.91 -2.51 4.04
N GLU A 46 -1.71 -2.24 5.32
CA GLU A 46 -2.78 -2.00 6.27
C GLU A 46 -2.57 -0.67 7.00
N SER A 47 -3.68 -0.08 7.41
CA SER A 47 -3.66 1.10 8.28
C SER A 47 -3.48 0.69 9.74
N SER A 48 -2.80 1.53 10.53
CA SER A 48 -2.74 1.39 11.98
C SER A 48 -4.13 1.49 12.64
N LEU A 49 -5.11 2.03 11.92
CA LEU A 49 -6.49 2.11 12.39
C LEU A 49 -7.26 0.81 12.14
N GLY A 50 -6.64 -0.21 11.54
CA GLY A 50 -7.19 -1.55 11.44
C GLY A 50 -7.88 -1.90 10.13
N TYR A 51 -7.82 -1.04 9.11
CA TYR A 51 -8.43 -1.38 7.81
C TYR A 51 -7.37 -1.73 6.77
N LEU A 52 -7.77 -2.58 5.82
CA LEU A 52 -6.93 -3.02 4.72
C LEU A 52 -6.92 -1.96 3.61
N ILE A 53 -5.73 -1.57 3.16
CA ILE A 53 -5.56 -0.65 2.04
C ILE A 53 -5.33 -1.42 0.75
N PHE A 54 -4.46 -2.42 0.79
CA PHE A 54 -4.10 -3.19 -0.40
C PHE A 54 -3.58 -4.57 -0.03
N HIS A 55 -3.94 -5.57 -0.83
CA HIS A 55 -3.41 -6.92 -0.69
C HIS A 55 -3.32 -7.58 -2.06
N ASN A 56 -2.18 -8.21 -2.34
CA ASN A 56 -2.02 -9.08 -3.49
C ASN A 56 -1.14 -10.27 -3.10
N SER A 57 -1.70 -11.48 -3.16
CA SER A 57 -1.00 -12.70 -2.80
C SER A 57 -0.11 -13.27 -3.91
N GLN A 58 -0.20 -12.72 -5.12
CA GLN A 58 0.51 -13.24 -6.29
C GLN A 58 1.10 -12.11 -7.13
N HIS A 59 1.81 -11.19 -6.49
CA HIS A 59 2.48 -10.12 -7.20
C HIS A 59 3.81 -10.60 -7.76
N ASN A 60 4.11 -10.23 -8.99
CA ASN A 60 5.41 -10.48 -9.63
C ASN A 60 5.75 -9.36 -10.61
N GLY A 61 7.03 -8.97 -10.65
CA GLY A 61 7.51 -7.93 -11.54
C GLY A 61 7.11 -6.52 -11.11
N ILE A 62 6.97 -5.64 -12.09
CA ILE A 62 6.58 -4.24 -11.88
C ILE A 62 5.11 -4.08 -12.24
N ARG A 63 4.29 -3.63 -11.28
CA ARG A 63 2.88 -3.40 -11.53
C ARG A 63 2.38 -2.14 -10.87
N TYR A 64 1.41 -1.52 -11.51
CA TYR A 64 0.67 -0.36 -11.05
C TYR A 64 -0.62 -0.79 -10.38
N TYR A 65 -0.92 -0.19 -9.24
CA TYR A 65 -2.17 -0.41 -8.52
C TYR A 65 -2.77 0.92 -8.12
N ALA A 66 -4.09 1.00 -8.10
CA ALA A 66 -4.80 2.19 -7.65
C ALA A 66 -5.86 1.80 -6.61
N PRO A 67 -5.46 1.48 -5.36
CA PRO A 67 -6.40 1.08 -4.33
C PRO A 67 -7.43 2.18 -4.05
N ARG A 68 -8.67 1.77 -3.85
CA ARG A 68 -9.77 2.68 -3.54
C ARG A 68 -10.62 2.13 -2.40
N ALA A 69 -11.07 3.03 -1.54
CA ALA A 69 -11.99 2.70 -0.48
C ALA A 69 -13.40 2.62 -1.05
N VAL A 70 -14.16 1.61 -0.61
CA VAL A 70 -15.58 1.50 -0.97
C VAL A 70 -16.37 2.55 -0.18
N MET A 71 -17.17 3.36 -0.86
CA MET A 71 -18.02 4.34 -0.20
C MET A 71 -19.21 3.65 0.44
N GLN A 72 -19.54 4.08 1.65
CA GLN A 72 -20.64 3.53 2.45
C GLN A 72 -21.82 4.49 2.47
N GLY A 73 -23.04 3.93 2.46
CA GLY A 73 -24.24 4.72 2.71
C GLY A 73 -24.24 5.25 4.14
N SER A 74 -24.74 6.49 4.31
CA SER A 74 -24.62 7.19 5.58
C SER A 74 -25.53 6.66 6.69
N ILE A 75 -26.65 6.05 6.35
CA ILE A 75 -27.66 5.64 7.33
C ILE A 75 -27.53 4.19 7.76
N GLU A 76 -27.36 3.29 6.82
CA GLU A 76 -27.37 1.85 7.06
C GLU A 76 -26.02 1.19 6.85
N HIS A 77 -24.98 1.97 6.60
CA HIS A 77 -23.63 1.47 6.29
C HIS A 77 -23.60 0.49 5.13
N ILE A 78 -24.51 0.65 4.18
CA ILE A 78 -24.55 -0.17 2.97
C ILE A 78 -23.57 0.42 1.96
N ALA A 79 -22.72 -0.43 1.38
CA ALA A 79 -21.81 0.00 0.34
C ALA A 79 -22.58 0.60 -0.85
N VAL A 80 -22.17 1.77 -1.29
CA VAL A 80 -22.77 2.41 -2.45
C VAL A 80 -22.22 1.74 -3.70
N LYS A 81 -23.08 1.14 -4.50
CA LYS A 81 -22.68 0.36 -5.68
C LYS A 81 -21.88 1.21 -6.65
N ASP A 82 -20.75 0.67 -7.08
CA ASP A 82 -19.86 1.28 -8.07
C ASP A 82 -19.30 2.65 -7.68
N GLN A 83 -19.29 2.98 -6.38
CA GLN A 83 -18.69 4.20 -5.90
C GLN A 83 -17.49 3.90 -5.02
N PHE A 84 -16.35 4.46 -5.42
CA PHE A 84 -15.07 4.29 -4.74
C PHE A 84 -14.41 5.66 -4.58
N ASP A 85 -13.66 5.83 -3.51
CA ASP A 85 -12.90 7.03 -3.26
C ASP A 85 -11.46 6.68 -2.89
N LYS A 86 -10.58 7.65 -3.01
CA LYS A 86 -9.19 7.48 -2.58
C LYS A 86 -9.13 7.35 -1.07
N PHE A 87 -8.21 6.51 -0.59
CA PHE A 87 -7.94 6.46 0.83
C PHE A 87 -7.34 7.79 1.29
N LYS A 88 -7.94 8.38 2.30
CA LYS A 88 -7.43 9.59 2.95
C LYS A 88 -6.58 9.15 4.12
N LEU A 89 -5.27 9.26 3.98
CA LEU A 89 -4.32 8.75 4.96
C LEU A 89 -3.84 9.89 5.86
N ASN A 90 -3.78 9.61 7.15
CA ASN A 90 -3.20 10.50 8.16
C ASN A 90 -2.81 9.64 9.36
N GLU A 91 -2.00 8.61 9.12
CA GLU A 91 -1.72 7.57 10.10
C GLU A 91 -0.50 6.77 9.69
N ASP A 92 -0.03 5.94 10.58
CA ASP A 92 0.96 4.94 10.23
C ASP A 92 0.33 3.86 9.37
N ILE A 93 1.03 3.45 8.33
CA ILE A 93 0.65 2.28 7.55
C ILE A 93 1.70 1.20 7.75
N TYR A 94 1.25 -0.06 7.71
CA TYR A 94 2.10 -1.23 7.83
C TYR A 94 2.17 -1.94 6.50
N ILE A 95 3.39 -2.27 6.09
CA ILE A 95 3.64 -3.01 4.85
C ILE A 95 4.32 -4.31 5.22
N ARG A 96 3.73 -5.43 4.79
CA ARG A 96 4.26 -6.77 5.00
C ARG A 96 4.49 -7.44 3.67
N VAL A 97 5.66 -8.01 3.50
CA VAL A 97 6.03 -8.71 2.28
C VAL A 97 6.50 -10.10 2.63
N SER A 98 5.94 -11.12 1.98
CA SER A 98 6.37 -12.49 2.16
C SER A 98 6.67 -13.13 0.81
N GLY A 99 7.59 -14.10 0.80
CA GLY A 99 8.01 -14.77 -0.42
C GLY A 99 9.37 -15.43 -0.24
N PRO A 100 10.08 -15.69 -1.34
CA PRO A 100 11.43 -16.28 -1.26
C PRO A 100 12.37 -15.42 -0.41
N THR A 101 13.26 -16.07 0.33
CA THR A 101 14.18 -15.40 1.24
C THR A 101 15.08 -14.41 0.50
N ASN A 102 15.28 -13.23 1.10
CA ASN A 102 16.15 -12.17 0.60
C ASN A 102 15.69 -11.54 -0.73
N THR A 103 14.43 -11.68 -1.09
CA THR A 103 13.89 -10.96 -2.24
C THR A 103 13.68 -9.50 -1.86
N GLN A 104 14.23 -8.59 -2.66
CA GLN A 104 14.00 -7.16 -2.48
C GLN A 104 12.73 -6.73 -3.19
N VAL A 105 11.98 -5.87 -2.54
CA VAL A 105 10.74 -5.33 -3.05
C VAL A 105 10.77 -3.82 -2.92
N LYS A 106 10.49 -3.13 -4.02
CA LYS A 106 10.39 -1.68 -4.04
C LYS A 106 8.93 -1.29 -4.13
N VAL A 107 8.49 -0.45 -3.20
CA VAL A 107 7.12 0.05 -3.17
C VAL A 107 7.16 1.56 -3.29
N ILE A 108 6.53 2.09 -4.32
CA ILE A 108 6.41 3.54 -4.52
C ILE A 108 4.98 3.93 -4.22
N ILE A 109 4.80 4.80 -3.23
CA ILE A 109 3.48 5.30 -2.83
C ILE A 109 3.35 6.72 -3.34
N ARG A 110 2.36 6.97 -4.17
CA ARG A 110 2.07 8.29 -4.72
C ARG A 110 0.80 8.86 -4.13
N LEU A 111 0.88 10.10 -3.71
CA LEU A 111 -0.23 10.84 -3.10
C LEU A 111 -0.64 12.01 -4.01
N ASP A 112 -1.85 12.44 -3.86
CA ASP A 112 -2.33 13.68 -4.53
C ASP A 112 -1.83 14.92 -3.80
#